data_16e92b72b44422dbd88d06049661a54e
#
_entry.id   16e92b72b44422dbd88d06049661a54e
#
_cell.length_a   1.000
_cell.length_b   1.000
_cell.length_c   1.000
_cell.angle_alpha   90.00
_cell.angle_beta   90.00
_cell.angle_gamma   90.00
#
_symmetry.space_group_name_H-M   'P 1'
#
loop_
_entity.id
_entity.type
_entity.pdbx_description
1 polymer ?
#
loop_
_entity_poly.entity_id
_entity_poly.type
_entity_poly.pdbx_seq_one_letter_code
_entity_poly.pdbx_strand_id
1 'polypeptide(L)'
;MEANARLLKGKPSYYINCAVVVLIMLFFRLLPPFGSITEVGMGCLGIFIGAIYGWLTVGMLWPSLFGLVAYGLTGYVTVDEAMIQGFGSNNVLVLIMVFGLLGIMETSGLAHWLAMKIVTSPIAAGRPWVLAFLLLFASYIIVALTCSFGSAMLIWVIFYSIVDTNKIVKGKYTSFIIASIIATAILGGQLFPFAVPVVLLTGAFSGVAGAEAVPGFVPYVVWMFVTSMIIMVLWLVVSKFVYRIKPPEINLDSLKKPEPLTSYQKITLTVLSLFIVGLVLAGVLPDNWMLTIALNALSVKGLAALIIAVLILLNFAQGRSFNDYMKSANWEILVVMALITILSNSLSDETTGILATVTSILDPVFSGKGMIVFLILITLIPLIITNVLNNLVVGMIFIPISYNFAVQMGFDPTVLFVVLVQLTSIAPSMPSGCAPAAMLYGNTEWITGREALKYGVGFCVVSWVVITLIGIPFGMVLF
;
A
#
# COMPACT_ATOMS: atom_id res chain seq x y z
N MET A 1 -9.62 -11.19 2.30
CA MET A 1 -10.79 -10.86 3.14
C MET A 1 -12.10 -10.94 2.40
N GLU A 2 -12.24 -10.31 1.23
CA GLU A 2 -13.46 -10.48 0.40
C GLU A 2 -13.81 -11.94 0.10
N ALA A 3 -12.82 -12.80 -0.16
CA ALA A 3 -13.07 -14.22 -0.39
C ALA A 3 -13.68 -14.90 0.84
N ASN A 4 -13.20 -14.57 2.04
CA ASN A 4 -13.80 -15.07 3.29
C ASN A 4 -15.17 -14.47 3.56
N ALA A 5 -15.36 -13.17 3.30
CA ALA A 5 -16.68 -12.52 3.43
C ALA A 5 -17.68 -13.11 2.43
N ARG A 6 -17.27 -13.43 1.20
CA ARG A 6 -18.12 -14.12 0.19
C ARG A 6 -18.45 -15.55 0.61
N LEU A 7 -17.51 -16.28 1.23
CA LEU A 7 -17.75 -17.63 1.75
C LEU A 7 -18.68 -17.65 2.98
N LEU A 8 -18.75 -16.54 3.70
CA LEU A 8 -19.62 -16.38 4.88
C LEU A 8 -20.98 -15.80 4.54
N LYS A 9 -21.17 -15.19 3.36
CA LYS A 9 -22.49 -14.72 2.89
C LYS A 9 -23.50 -15.87 2.91
N GLY A 10 -24.61 -15.66 3.62
CA GLY A 10 -25.65 -16.69 3.82
C GLY A 10 -25.50 -17.53 5.09
N LYS A 11 -24.37 -17.44 5.83
CA LYS A 11 -24.24 -18.10 7.13
C LYS A 11 -24.79 -17.19 8.25
N PRO A 12 -25.42 -17.75 9.30
CA PRO A 12 -25.91 -16.96 10.44
C PRO A 12 -24.83 -16.05 11.05
N SER A 13 -23.56 -16.50 11.11
CA SER A 13 -22.44 -15.74 11.63
C SER A 13 -22.17 -14.43 10.87
N TYR A 14 -22.41 -14.39 9.56
CA TYR A 14 -22.26 -13.17 8.78
C TYR A 14 -23.28 -12.10 9.22
N TYR A 15 -24.55 -12.47 9.37
CA TYR A 15 -25.60 -11.54 9.79
C TYR A 15 -25.44 -11.10 11.24
N ILE A 16 -24.94 -11.98 12.12
CA ILE A 16 -24.58 -11.60 13.49
C ILE A 16 -23.49 -10.55 13.48
N ASN A 17 -22.41 -10.73 12.71
CA ASN A 17 -21.34 -9.74 12.61
C ASN A 17 -21.83 -8.41 12.00
N CYS A 18 -22.73 -8.45 11.02
CA CYS A 18 -23.39 -7.25 10.49
C CYS A 18 -24.16 -6.51 11.59
N ALA A 19 -24.94 -7.23 12.40
CA ALA A 19 -25.67 -6.63 13.51
C ALA A 19 -24.72 -6.02 14.55
N VAL A 20 -23.60 -6.69 14.87
CA VAL A 20 -22.57 -6.17 15.78
C VAL A 20 -21.97 -4.87 15.24
N VAL A 21 -21.64 -4.79 13.95
CA VAL A 21 -21.15 -3.56 13.30
C VAL A 21 -22.13 -2.41 13.51
N VAL A 22 -23.42 -2.63 13.21
CA VAL A 22 -24.47 -1.61 13.36
C VAL A 22 -24.61 -1.20 14.82
N LEU A 23 -24.63 -2.16 15.75
CA LEU A 23 -24.74 -1.89 17.18
C LEU A 23 -23.55 -1.05 17.68
N ILE A 24 -22.33 -1.39 17.29
CA ILE A 24 -21.15 -0.62 17.70
C ILE A 24 -21.25 0.80 17.12
N MET A 25 -21.48 0.95 15.81
CA MET A 25 -21.49 2.27 15.18
C MET A 25 -22.58 3.21 15.70
N LEU A 26 -23.75 2.69 16.06
CA LEU A 26 -24.88 3.53 16.49
C LEU A 26 -24.96 3.72 17.98
N PHE A 27 -24.65 2.70 18.77
CA PHE A 27 -24.94 2.71 20.21
C PHE A 27 -23.72 2.91 21.10
N PHE A 28 -22.51 2.86 20.58
CA PHE A 28 -21.30 3.14 21.37
C PHE A 28 -21.32 4.54 22.00
N ARG A 29 -21.94 5.50 21.34
CA ARG A 29 -22.16 6.86 21.86
C ARG A 29 -22.98 6.94 23.16
N LEU A 30 -23.73 5.87 23.49
CA LEU A 30 -24.52 5.81 24.74
C LEU A 30 -23.69 5.38 25.95
N LEU A 31 -22.45 4.92 25.72
CA LEU A 31 -21.53 4.60 26.80
C LEU A 31 -21.01 5.89 27.43
N PRO A 32 -20.77 5.90 28.77
CA PRO A 32 -20.22 7.08 29.42
C PRO A 32 -18.83 7.42 28.85
N PRO A 33 -18.56 8.72 28.59
CA PRO A 33 -17.24 9.16 28.17
C PRO A 33 -16.16 8.76 29.16
N PHE A 34 -14.95 8.45 28.65
CA PHE A 34 -13.80 8.10 29.47
C PHE A 34 -12.54 8.85 29.00
N GLY A 35 -11.60 9.06 29.93
CA GLY A 35 -10.42 9.87 29.66
C GLY A 35 -10.79 11.30 29.30
N SER A 36 -10.26 11.80 28.17
CA SER A 36 -10.58 13.11 27.62
C SER A 36 -11.63 13.07 26.50
N ILE A 37 -12.21 11.88 26.19
CA ILE A 37 -13.17 11.70 25.11
C ILE A 37 -14.48 12.39 25.46
N THR A 38 -15.01 13.18 24.52
CA THR A 38 -16.31 13.85 24.66
C THR A 38 -17.45 12.91 24.21
N GLU A 39 -18.72 13.31 24.44
CA GLU A 39 -19.89 12.56 23.94
C GLU A 39 -19.86 12.40 22.41
N VAL A 40 -19.49 13.46 21.70
CA VAL A 40 -19.28 13.43 20.23
C VAL A 40 -18.14 12.47 19.88
N GLY A 41 -17.04 12.54 20.64
CA GLY A 41 -15.90 11.64 20.48
C GLY A 41 -16.27 10.17 20.69
N MET A 42 -17.16 9.85 21.64
CA MET A 42 -17.65 8.47 21.83
C MET A 42 -18.40 7.96 20.59
N GLY A 43 -19.19 8.81 19.94
CA GLY A 43 -19.85 8.48 18.67
C GLY A 43 -18.83 8.20 17.55
N CYS A 44 -17.86 9.09 17.38
CA CYS A 44 -16.78 8.92 16.38
C CYS A 44 -15.93 7.66 16.64
N LEU A 45 -15.58 7.40 17.90
CA LEU A 45 -14.85 6.21 18.31
C LEU A 45 -15.65 4.93 18.03
N GLY A 46 -16.96 4.95 18.26
CA GLY A 46 -17.86 3.84 17.92
C GLY A 46 -17.87 3.54 16.43
N ILE A 47 -17.90 4.57 15.57
CA ILE A 47 -17.80 4.38 14.12
C ILE A 47 -16.44 3.81 13.74
N PHE A 48 -15.34 4.30 14.33
CA PHE A 48 -13.99 3.80 14.09
C PHE A 48 -13.86 2.32 14.46
N ILE A 49 -14.27 1.93 15.66
CA ILE A 49 -14.21 0.53 16.12
C ILE A 49 -15.14 -0.36 15.28
N GLY A 50 -16.35 0.11 14.97
CA GLY A 50 -17.31 -0.61 14.14
C GLY A 50 -16.84 -0.78 12.70
N ALA A 51 -16.18 0.23 12.12
CA ALA A 51 -15.56 0.13 10.79
C ALA A 51 -14.45 -0.93 10.77
N ILE A 52 -13.51 -0.88 11.73
CA ILE A 52 -12.43 -1.87 11.84
C ILE A 52 -13.01 -3.27 12.00
N TYR A 53 -13.95 -3.48 12.92
CA TYR A 53 -14.59 -4.78 13.12
C TYR A 53 -15.31 -5.25 11.85
N GLY A 54 -16.01 -4.34 11.16
CA GLY A 54 -16.70 -4.64 9.90
C GLY A 54 -15.73 -5.03 8.80
N TRP A 55 -14.63 -4.30 8.64
CA TRP A 55 -13.60 -4.62 7.63
C TRP A 55 -12.94 -5.97 7.87
N LEU A 56 -12.77 -6.37 9.14
CA LEU A 56 -12.19 -7.66 9.48
C LEU A 56 -13.15 -8.83 9.31
N THR A 57 -14.47 -8.63 9.48
CA THR A 57 -15.43 -9.72 9.59
C THR A 57 -16.42 -9.87 8.44
N VAL A 58 -16.87 -8.76 7.84
CA VAL A 58 -17.97 -8.77 6.86
C VAL A 58 -17.63 -8.12 5.51
N GLY A 59 -16.45 -7.48 5.38
CA GLY A 59 -15.98 -6.79 4.18
C GLY A 59 -15.95 -5.28 4.35
N MET A 60 -15.39 -4.59 3.38
CA MET A 60 -15.05 -3.16 3.55
C MET A 60 -16.15 -2.21 3.07
N LEU A 61 -16.88 -2.56 2.01
CA LEU A 61 -17.77 -1.62 1.31
C LEU A 61 -18.93 -1.14 2.16
N TRP A 62 -19.80 -2.06 2.62
CA TRP A 62 -21.01 -1.66 3.31
C TRP A 62 -20.78 -1.05 4.70
N PRO A 63 -19.79 -1.52 5.53
CA PRO A 63 -19.48 -0.83 6.77
C PRO A 63 -18.99 0.59 6.54
N SER A 64 -18.26 0.83 5.44
CA SER A 64 -17.79 2.16 5.09
C SER A 64 -18.92 3.09 4.66
N LEU A 65 -19.83 2.62 3.81
CA LEU A 65 -21.03 3.40 3.46
C LEU A 65 -21.89 3.70 4.68
N PHE A 66 -22.12 2.69 5.52
CA PHE A 66 -22.91 2.85 6.73
C PHE A 66 -22.23 3.81 7.71
N GLY A 67 -20.91 3.73 7.86
CA GLY A 67 -20.12 4.62 8.70
C GLY A 67 -20.24 6.10 8.28
N LEU A 68 -20.20 6.40 6.97
CA LEU A 68 -20.43 7.75 6.45
C LEU A 68 -21.80 8.30 6.86
N VAL A 69 -22.86 7.47 6.79
CA VAL A 69 -24.19 7.87 7.23
C VAL A 69 -24.26 8.01 8.76
N ALA A 70 -23.64 7.07 9.50
CA ALA A 70 -23.63 7.08 10.95
C ALA A 70 -22.94 8.32 11.54
N TYR A 71 -21.97 8.93 10.85
CA TYR A 71 -21.36 10.19 11.26
C TYR A 71 -22.39 11.30 11.43
N GLY A 72 -23.41 11.38 10.58
CA GLY A 72 -24.49 12.35 10.71
C GLY A 72 -25.30 12.20 12.01
N LEU A 73 -25.19 11.07 12.71
CA LEU A 73 -25.84 10.83 13.99
C LEU A 73 -24.95 11.14 15.20
N THR A 74 -23.66 11.41 14.99
CA THR A 74 -22.72 11.68 16.10
C THR A 74 -22.79 13.09 16.62
N GLY A 75 -23.24 14.04 15.81
CA GLY A 75 -23.14 15.48 16.06
C GLY A 75 -21.77 16.09 15.68
N TYR A 76 -20.87 15.30 15.13
CA TYR A 76 -19.56 15.78 14.62
C TYR A 76 -19.71 16.52 13.29
N VAL A 77 -20.37 15.89 12.32
CA VAL A 77 -20.68 16.45 10.99
C VAL A 77 -22.08 15.98 10.57
N THR A 78 -22.71 16.70 9.64
CA THR A 78 -23.93 16.25 8.98
C THR A 78 -23.62 15.13 7.95
N VAL A 79 -24.63 14.38 7.52
CA VAL A 79 -24.45 13.35 6.48
C VAL A 79 -23.94 13.98 5.18
N ASP A 80 -24.49 15.14 4.80
CA ASP A 80 -24.06 15.84 3.58
C ASP A 80 -22.60 16.28 3.67
N GLU A 81 -22.20 16.84 4.81
CA GLU A 81 -20.80 17.21 5.05
C GLU A 81 -19.87 15.98 5.03
N ALA A 82 -20.26 14.87 5.66
CA ALA A 82 -19.49 13.64 5.62
C ALA A 82 -19.30 13.14 4.18
N MET A 83 -20.36 13.14 3.36
CA MET A 83 -20.28 12.75 1.96
C MET A 83 -19.41 13.71 1.14
N ILE A 84 -19.58 15.02 1.29
CA ILE A 84 -18.80 16.02 0.55
C ILE A 84 -17.33 15.98 0.96
N GLN A 85 -17.01 15.98 2.25
CA GLN A 85 -15.64 15.94 2.74
C GLN A 85 -14.97 14.60 2.39
N GLY A 86 -15.70 13.49 2.51
CA GLY A 86 -15.19 12.16 2.19
C GLY A 86 -14.88 12.02 0.71
N PHE A 87 -15.88 12.08 -0.16
CA PHE A 87 -15.73 11.88 -1.61
C PHE A 87 -15.03 13.05 -2.32
N GLY A 88 -15.15 14.26 -1.84
CA GLY A 88 -14.45 15.45 -2.32
C GLY A 88 -13.02 15.59 -1.81
N SER A 89 -12.54 14.67 -0.97
CA SER A 89 -11.18 14.73 -0.44
C SER A 89 -10.12 14.65 -1.54
N ASN A 90 -8.99 15.32 -1.31
CA ASN A 90 -7.86 15.28 -2.25
C ASN A 90 -7.44 13.85 -2.57
N ASN A 91 -7.45 12.98 -1.57
CA ASN A 91 -7.03 11.58 -1.68
C ASN A 91 -7.96 10.76 -2.58
N VAL A 92 -9.28 10.91 -2.44
CA VAL A 92 -10.27 10.23 -3.31
C VAL A 92 -10.17 10.74 -4.74
N LEU A 93 -10.02 12.05 -4.94
CA LEU A 93 -9.87 12.63 -6.27
C LEU A 93 -8.59 12.17 -6.97
N VAL A 94 -7.46 12.07 -6.24
CA VAL A 94 -6.22 11.51 -6.77
C VAL A 94 -6.44 10.05 -7.19
N LEU A 95 -7.07 9.22 -6.35
CA LEU A 95 -7.32 7.81 -6.68
C LEU A 95 -8.21 7.64 -7.92
N ILE A 96 -9.27 8.43 -8.06
CA ILE A 96 -10.15 8.37 -9.24
C ILE A 96 -9.34 8.61 -10.52
N MET A 97 -8.52 9.66 -10.54
CA MET A 97 -7.71 10.01 -11.71
C MET A 97 -6.61 8.98 -11.98
N VAL A 98 -5.95 8.50 -10.94
CA VAL A 98 -4.89 7.49 -11.08
C VAL A 98 -5.46 6.15 -11.53
N PHE A 99 -6.63 5.71 -11.04
CA PHE A 99 -7.27 4.49 -11.55
C PHE A 99 -7.57 4.56 -13.06
N GLY A 100 -7.95 5.73 -13.57
CA GLY A 100 -8.10 5.93 -15.01
C GLY A 100 -6.80 5.68 -15.79
N LEU A 101 -5.65 6.17 -15.28
CA LEU A 101 -4.33 5.91 -15.88
C LEU A 101 -3.91 4.44 -15.79
N LEU A 102 -4.14 3.81 -14.63
CA LEU A 102 -3.75 2.41 -14.41
C LEU A 102 -4.57 1.45 -15.26
N GLY A 103 -5.84 1.73 -15.52
CA GLY A 103 -6.69 0.94 -16.41
C GLY A 103 -6.12 0.82 -17.82
N ILE A 104 -5.39 1.84 -18.29
CA ILE A 104 -4.70 1.80 -19.59
C ILE A 104 -3.57 0.79 -19.57
N MET A 105 -2.81 0.73 -18.48
CA MET A 105 -1.69 -0.20 -18.35
C MET A 105 -2.16 -1.66 -18.34
N GLU A 106 -3.24 -1.96 -17.61
CA GLU A 106 -3.82 -3.30 -17.56
C GLU A 106 -4.33 -3.75 -18.95
N THR A 107 -5.05 -2.88 -19.64
CA THR A 107 -5.67 -3.22 -20.95
C THR A 107 -4.66 -3.30 -22.10
N SER A 108 -3.48 -2.70 -21.98
CA SER A 108 -2.47 -2.69 -23.03
C SER A 108 -1.59 -3.94 -23.05
N GLY A 109 -1.53 -4.70 -21.97
CA GLY A 109 -0.58 -5.80 -21.80
C GLY A 109 0.88 -5.33 -21.62
N LEU A 110 1.11 -4.04 -21.39
CA LEU A 110 2.45 -3.46 -21.20
C LEU A 110 3.14 -4.05 -19.97
N ALA A 111 2.38 -4.35 -18.90
CA ALA A 111 2.91 -4.98 -17.70
C ALA A 111 3.58 -6.33 -17.99
N HIS A 112 2.93 -7.17 -18.79
CA HIS A 112 3.51 -8.46 -19.22
C HIS A 112 4.77 -8.26 -20.06
N TRP A 113 4.74 -7.34 -21.01
CA TRP A 113 5.89 -7.02 -21.84
C TRP A 113 7.10 -6.56 -21.02
N LEU A 114 6.89 -5.63 -20.06
CA LEU A 114 7.94 -5.15 -19.16
C LEU A 114 8.50 -6.28 -18.29
N ALA A 115 7.64 -7.10 -17.72
CA ALA A 115 8.06 -8.26 -16.93
C ALA A 115 8.97 -9.20 -17.72
N MET A 116 8.54 -9.59 -18.93
CA MET A 116 9.34 -10.43 -19.82
C MET A 116 10.66 -9.75 -20.21
N LYS A 117 10.64 -8.46 -20.51
CA LYS A 117 11.85 -7.69 -20.87
C LYS A 117 12.89 -7.67 -19.76
N ILE A 118 12.45 -7.53 -18.50
CA ILE A 118 13.33 -7.54 -17.32
C ILE A 118 13.90 -8.95 -17.11
N VAL A 119 13.04 -9.96 -17.07
CA VAL A 119 13.42 -11.34 -16.73
C VAL A 119 14.30 -11.99 -17.80
N THR A 120 14.04 -11.70 -19.09
CA THR A 120 14.85 -12.24 -20.21
C THR A 120 16.07 -11.37 -20.53
N SER A 121 16.48 -10.49 -19.62
CA SER A 121 17.67 -9.66 -19.78
C SER A 121 18.94 -10.54 -19.94
N PRO A 122 19.82 -10.25 -20.91
CA PRO A 122 21.06 -10.99 -21.11
C PRO A 122 21.99 -11.04 -19.90
N ILE A 123 21.84 -10.08 -18.97
CA ILE A 123 22.62 -10.01 -17.72
C ILE A 123 22.35 -11.24 -16.82
N ALA A 124 21.19 -11.86 -16.94
CA ALA A 124 20.82 -13.05 -16.17
C ALA A 124 21.42 -14.35 -16.70
N ALA A 125 21.92 -14.38 -17.94
CA ALA A 125 22.43 -15.59 -18.58
C ALA A 125 23.59 -16.21 -17.76
N GLY A 126 23.43 -17.47 -17.35
CA GLY A 126 24.41 -18.18 -16.53
C GLY A 126 24.57 -17.67 -15.09
N ARG A 127 23.70 -16.75 -14.63
CA ARG A 127 23.80 -16.11 -13.31
C ARG A 127 22.48 -16.23 -12.53
N PRO A 128 22.23 -17.38 -11.87
CA PRO A 128 20.93 -17.66 -11.26
C PRO A 128 20.52 -16.70 -10.13
N TRP A 129 21.46 -16.13 -9.41
CA TRP A 129 21.16 -15.08 -8.40
C TRP A 129 20.79 -13.75 -9.03
N VAL A 130 21.35 -13.40 -10.19
CA VAL A 130 20.92 -12.22 -10.95
C VAL A 130 19.51 -12.43 -11.48
N LEU A 131 19.19 -13.62 -11.99
CA LEU A 131 17.82 -13.96 -12.40
C LEU A 131 16.85 -13.86 -11.22
N ALA A 132 17.22 -14.38 -10.05
CA ALA A 132 16.40 -14.23 -8.85
C ALA A 132 16.14 -12.74 -8.56
N PHE A 133 17.18 -11.90 -8.57
CA PHE A 133 17.01 -10.46 -8.39
C PHE A 133 16.09 -9.84 -9.44
N LEU A 134 16.24 -10.19 -10.72
CA LEU A 134 15.41 -9.65 -11.79
C LEU A 134 13.94 -10.09 -11.67
N LEU A 135 13.66 -11.29 -11.18
CA LEU A 135 12.28 -11.73 -10.88
C LEU A 135 11.66 -10.90 -9.75
N LEU A 136 12.42 -10.66 -8.68
CA LEU A 136 12.00 -9.83 -7.57
C LEU A 136 11.80 -8.38 -8.01
N PHE A 137 12.74 -7.84 -8.75
CA PHE A 137 12.67 -6.48 -9.29
C PHE A 137 11.53 -6.31 -10.29
N ALA A 138 11.28 -7.30 -11.16
CA ALA A 138 10.11 -7.29 -12.04
C ALA A 138 8.80 -7.25 -11.25
N SER A 139 8.68 -8.07 -10.20
CA SER A 139 7.51 -8.05 -9.32
C SER A 139 7.32 -6.67 -8.67
N TYR A 140 8.38 -6.10 -8.12
CA TYR A 140 8.40 -4.78 -7.52
C TYR A 140 7.91 -3.68 -8.48
N ILE A 141 8.52 -3.58 -9.66
CA ILE A 141 8.21 -2.54 -10.66
C ILE A 141 6.81 -2.73 -11.26
N ILE A 142 6.42 -3.98 -11.57
CA ILE A 142 5.11 -4.22 -12.18
C ILE A 142 3.99 -3.86 -11.22
N VAL A 143 4.10 -4.25 -9.95
CA VAL A 143 3.08 -3.88 -8.95
C VAL A 143 3.09 -2.37 -8.68
N ALA A 144 4.24 -1.73 -8.66
CA ALA A 144 4.33 -0.26 -8.53
C ALA A 144 3.60 0.46 -9.67
N LEU A 145 3.81 0.01 -10.91
CA LEU A 145 3.22 0.64 -12.10
C LEU A 145 1.76 0.29 -12.33
N THR A 146 1.27 -0.84 -11.82
CA THR A 146 -0.15 -1.24 -11.97
C THR A 146 -0.99 -0.93 -10.73
N CYS A 147 -0.36 -0.62 -9.60
CA CYS A 147 -0.98 -0.56 -8.27
C CYS A 147 -1.88 -1.77 -7.96
N SER A 148 -1.60 -2.91 -8.60
CA SER A 148 -2.38 -4.14 -8.49
C SER A 148 -1.49 -5.30 -8.03
N PHE A 149 -1.78 -5.84 -6.86
CA PHE A 149 -1.08 -7.03 -6.38
C PHE A 149 -1.36 -8.27 -7.22
N GLY A 150 -2.48 -8.31 -7.95
CA GLY A 150 -2.78 -9.37 -8.93
C GLY A 150 -1.71 -9.48 -10.01
N SER A 151 -1.04 -8.37 -10.34
CA SER A 151 0.05 -8.35 -11.32
C SER A 151 1.29 -9.17 -10.89
N ALA A 152 1.47 -9.43 -9.59
CA ALA A 152 2.54 -10.33 -9.13
C ALA A 152 2.35 -11.77 -9.63
N MET A 153 1.11 -12.19 -9.91
CA MET A 153 0.82 -13.49 -10.50
C MET A 153 1.44 -13.64 -11.90
N LEU A 154 1.59 -12.56 -12.66
CA LEU A 154 2.29 -12.60 -13.95
C LEU A 154 3.74 -13.09 -13.79
N ILE A 155 4.40 -12.63 -12.72
CA ILE A 155 5.78 -13.05 -12.44
C ILE A 155 5.83 -14.51 -11.98
N TRP A 156 4.83 -15.00 -11.25
CA TRP A 156 4.71 -16.42 -10.93
C TRP A 156 4.58 -17.25 -12.20
N VAL A 157 3.69 -16.86 -13.14
CA VAL A 157 3.50 -17.59 -14.41
C VAL A 157 4.81 -17.63 -15.21
N ILE A 158 5.54 -16.52 -15.27
CA ILE A 158 6.87 -16.50 -15.92
C ILE A 158 7.83 -17.44 -15.20
N PHE A 159 7.86 -17.41 -13.88
CA PHE A 159 8.72 -18.29 -13.09
C PHE A 159 8.34 -19.78 -13.26
N TYR A 160 7.05 -20.11 -13.31
CA TYR A 160 6.59 -21.48 -13.59
C TYR A 160 7.08 -21.95 -14.95
N SER A 161 6.98 -21.11 -15.98
CA SER A 161 7.50 -21.42 -17.31
C SER A 161 9.02 -21.68 -17.29
N ILE A 162 9.78 -20.92 -16.48
CA ILE A 162 11.23 -21.16 -16.30
C ILE A 162 11.47 -22.53 -15.64
N VAL A 163 10.71 -22.84 -14.59
CA VAL A 163 10.83 -24.12 -13.85
C VAL A 163 10.52 -25.29 -14.77
N ASP A 164 9.42 -25.24 -15.51
CA ASP A 164 8.97 -26.31 -16.40
C ASP A 164 9.94 -26.54 -17.57
N THR A 165 10.39 -25.45 -18.21
CA THR A 165 11.31 -25.50 -19.35
C THR A 165 12.68 -26.08 -18.94
N ASN A 166 13.18 -25.72 -17.76
CA ASN A 166 14.45 -26.20 -17.23
C ASN A 166 14.31 -27.48 -16.39
N LYS A 167 13.12 -28.08 -16.31
CA LYS A 167 12.83 -29.28 -15.52
C LYS A 167 13.33 -29.18 -14.07
N ILE A 168 13.18 -27.99 -13.46
CA ILE A 168 13.61 -27.74 -12.09
C ILE A 168 12.66 -28.46 -11.12
N VAL A 169 13.23 -29.24 -10.21
CA VAL A 169 12.45 -29.94 -9.18
C VAL A 169 11.92 -28.92 -8.15
N LYS A 170 10.61 -29.01 -7.85
CA LYS A 170 9.99 -28.21 -6.79
C LYS A 170 10.68 -28.49 -5.44
N GLY A 171 11.03 -27.43 -4.72
CA GLY A 171 11.73 -27.53 -3.44
C GLY A 171 12.12 -26.18 -2.87
N LYS A 172 13.14 -26.14 -2.03
CA LYS A 172 13.54 -24.93 -1.28
C LYS A 172 13.75 -23.67 -2.16
N TYR A 173 14.34 -23.84 -3.36
CA TYR A 173 14.59 -22.73 -4.26
C TYR A 173 13.28 -22.18 -4.85
N THR A 174 12.42 -23.07 -5.34
CA THR A 174 11.14 -22.68 -5.95
C THR A 174 10.21 -22.03 -4.92
N SER A 175 10.06 -22.63 -3.73
CA SER A 175 9.26 -22.05 -2.64
C SER A 175 9.79 -20.68 -2.21
N PHE A 176 11.12 -20.53 -2.14
CA PHE A 176 11.77 -19.27 -1.80
C PHE A 176 11.46 -18.17 -2.83
N ILE A 177 11.60 -18.45 -4.13
CA ILE A 177 11.33 -17.47 -5.20
C ILE A 177 9.85 -17.07 -5.18
N ILE A 178 8.94 -18.05 -5.07
CA ILE A 178 7.49 -17.81 -4.98
C ILE A 178 7.14 -16.85 -3.82
N ALA A 179 7.67 -17.12 -2.62
CA ALA A 179 7.47 -16.25 -1.47
C ALA A 179 8.08 -14.85 -1.67
N SER A 180 9.29 -14.80 -2.24
CA SER A 180 10.02 -13.56 -2.45
C SER A 180 9.36 -12.65 -3.48
N ILE A 181 8.75 -13.19 -4.54
CA ILE A 181 7.97 -12.44 -5.54
C ILE A 181 6.83 -11.70 -4.85
N ILE A 182 6.08 -12.35 -3.95
CA ILE A 182 5.00 -11.70 -3.20
C ILE A 182 5.54 -10.66 -2.22
N ALA A 183 6.62 -10.97 -1.51
CA ALA A 183 7.21 -10.04 -0.56
C ALA A 183 7.70 -8.74 -1.26
N THR A 184 8.29 -8.85 -2.44
CA THR A 184 8.71 -7.68 -3.23
C THR A 184 7.55 -6.99 -3.94
N ALA A 185 6.48 -7.69 -4.29
CA ALA A 185 5.23 -7.09 -4.75
C ALA A 185 4.65 -6.14 -3.69
N ILE A 186 4.70 -6.52 -2.42
CA ILE A 186 4.27 -5.67 -1.30
C ILE A 186 5.10 -4.38 -1.24
N LEU A 187 6.42 -4.46 -1.42
CA LEU A 187 7.27 -3.25 -1.50
C LEU A 187 6.91 -2.39 -2.72
N GLY A 188 6.67 -3.01 -3.87
CA GLY A 188 6.28 -2.29 -5.09
C GLY A 188 4.98 -1.51 -4.94
N GLY A 189 3.99 -2.09 -4.22
CA GLY A 189 2.71 -1.45 -3.96
C GLY A 189 2.78 -0.18 -3.11
N GLN A 190 3.97 0.24 -2.70
CA GLN A 190 4.19 1.43 -1.87
C GLN A 190 5.14 2.45 -2.52
N LEU A 191 5.72 2.12 -3.69
CA LEU A 191 6.73 2.97 -4.33
C LEU A 191 6.22 4.38 -4.61
N PHE A 192 4.99 4.50 -5.07
CA PHE A 192 4.42 5.78 -5.43
C PHE A 192 3.44 6.30 -4.37
N PRO A 193 3.46 7.60 -4.05
CA PRO A 193 2.56 8.19 -3.04
C PRO A 193 1.09 8.16 -3.45
N PHE A 194 0.77 7.92 -4.72
CA PHE A 194 -0.59 7.73 -5.21
C PHE A 194 -1.05 6.25 -5.19
N ALA A 195 -0.22 5.32 -4.73
CA ALA A 195 -0.64 3.93 -4.55
C ALA A 195 -1.68 3.83 -3.41
N VAL A 196 -2.66 2.93 -3.57
CA VAL A 196 -3.82 2.81 -2.67
C VAL A 196 -3.44 2.75 -1.19
N PRO A 197 -2.54 1.86 -0.72
CA PRO A 197 -2.17 1.82 0.69
C PRO A 197 -1.56 3.13 1.18
N VAL A 198 -0.75 3.76 0.34
CA VAL A 198 -0.04 4.99 0.69
C VAL A 198 -1.00 6.17 0.82
N VAL A 199 -1.93 6.34 -0.14
CA VAL A 199 -2.93 7.41 -0.09
C VAL A 199 -3.80 7.31 1.15
N LEU A 200 -4.20 6.08 1.54
CA LEU A 200 -4.96 5.82 2.76
C LEU A 200 -4.21 6.27 4.02
N LEU A 201 -2.94 5.89 4.12
CA LEU A 201 -2.08 6.23 5.26
C LEU A 201 -1.68 7.72 5.26
N THR A 202 -1.53 8.32 4.08
CA THR A 202 -1.34 9.77 3.93
C THR A 202 -2.55 10.55 4.46
N GLY A 203 -3.77 10.03 4.25
CA GLY A 203 -4.98 10.60 4.85
C GLY A 203 -4.92 10.62 6.38
N ALA A 204 -4.48 9.53 6.99
CA ALA A 204 -4.31 9.45 8.44
C ALA A 204 -3.21 10.39 8.96
N PHE A 205 -2.11 10.55 8.22
CA PHE A 205 -1.03 11.47 8.58
C PHE A 205 -1.44 12.94 8.43
N SER A 206 -2.02 13.30 7.27
CA SER A 206 -2.44 14.69 7.02
C SER A 206 -3.54 15.17 7.97
N GLY A 207 -4.32 14.25 8.53
CA GLY A 207 -5.34 14.58 9.56
C GLY A 207 -4.74 15.07 10.87
N VAL A 208 -3.52 14.66 11.24
CA VAL A 208 -2.82 15.10 12.48
C VAL A 208 -1.72 16.12 12.21
N ALA A 209 -1.02 16.00 11.08
CA ALA A 209 0.15 16.83 10.77
C ALA A 209 -0.18 18.04 9.89
N GLY A 210 -1.34 18.03 9.23
CA GLY A 210 -1.69 18.97 8.17
C GLY A 210 -1.19 18.48 6.80
N ALA A 211 -1.80 19.01 5.75
CA ALA A 211 -1.47 18.61 4.38
C ALA A 211 -0.05 19.03 3.94
N GLU A 212 0.48 20.09 4.53
CA GLU A 212 1.81 20.65 4.21
C GLU A 212 2.97 19.76 4.73
N ALA A 213 2.70 18.97 5.78
CA ALA A 213 3.68 18.05 6.33
C ALA A 213 3.85 16.75 5.50
N VAL A 214 2.98 16.51 4.52
CA VAL A 214 3.06 15.33 3.65
C VAL A 214 4.30 15.44 2.76
N PRO A 215 5.18 14.41 2.73
CA PRO A 215 6.42 14.49 1.95
C PRO A 215 6.14 14.69 0.46
N GLY A 216 7.01 15.47 -0.19
CA GLY A 216 6.96 15.68 -1.64
C GLY A 216 7.15 14.36 -2.41
N PHE A 217 6.69 14.36 -3.68
CA PHE A 217 6.73 13.16 -4.52
C PHE A 217 8.14 12.56 -4.65
N VAL A 218 9.13 13.40 -4.95
CA VAL A 218 10.50 12.92 -5.24
C VAL A 218 11.19 12.37 -3.99
N PRO A 219 11.26 13.08 -2.85
CA PRO A 219 11.85 12.53 -1.63
C PRO A 219 11.19 11.22 -1.21
N TYR A 220 9.85 11.14 -1.27
CA TYR A 220 9.11 9.91 -0.96
C TYR A 220 9.53 8.74 -1.84
N VAL A 221 9.52 8.92 -3.18
CA VAL A 221 9.88 7.86 -4.14
C VAL A 221 11.33 7.44 -3.99
N VAL A 222 12.24 8.39 -3.80
CA VAL A 222 13.67 8.10 -3.59
C VAL A 222 13.86 7.27 -2.34
N TRP A 223 13.23 7.65 -1.22
CA TRP A 223 13.33 6.90 0.03
C TRP A 223 12.78 5.46 -0.13
N MET A 224 11.57 5.32 -0.68
CA MET A 224 10.94 4.02 -0.90
C MET A 224 11.74 3.13 -1.86
N PHE A 225 12.28 3.70 -2.94
CA PHE A 225 13.08 2.96 -3.91
C PHE A 225 14.40 2.48 -3.30
N VAL A 226 15.16 3.36 -2.66
CA VAL A 226 16.48 3.03 -2.10
C VAL A 226 16.34 1.97 -1.01
N THR A 227 15.43 2.15 -0.06
CA THR A 227 15.21 1.17 1.02
C THR A 227 14.75 -0.17 0.47
N SER A 228 13.83 -0.20 -0.51
CA SER A 228 13.37 -1.42 -1.15
C SER A 228 14.48 -2.16 -1.89
N MET A 229 15.36 -1.45 -2.61
CA MET A 229 16.51 -2.06 -3.28
C MET A 229 17.47 -2.71 -2.28
N ILE A 230 17.78 -2.00 -1.18
CA ILE A 230 18.63 -2.54 -0.12
C ILE A 230 17.99 -3.77 0.53
N ILE A 231 16.69 -3.73 0.82
CA ILE A 231 15.94 -4.88 1.35
C ILE A 231 16.04 -6.08 0.40
N MET A 232 15.80 -5.89 -0.90
CA MET A 232 15.85 -6.98 -1.88
C MET A 232 17.24 -7.59 -1.99
N VAL A 233 18.29 -6.77 -2.04
CA VAL A 233 19.68 -7.26 -2.10
C VAL A 233 20.03 -8.01 -0.83
N LEU A 234 19.75 -7.43 0.35
CA LEU A 234 20.04 -8.07 1.62
C LEU A 234 19.23 -9.36 1.82
N TRP A 235 17.98 -9.39 1.35
CA TRP A 235 17.15 -10.60 1.37
C TRP A 235 17.76 -11.74 0.56
N LEU A 236 18.30 -11.47 -0.62
CA LEU A 236 19.02 -12.48 -1.41
C LEU A 236 20.33 -12.92 -0.74
N VAL A 237 21.04 -12.00 -0.10
CA VAL A 237 22.26 -12.34 0.67
C VAL A 237 21.92 -13.24 1.85
N VAL A 238 20.90 -12.89 2.65
CA VAL A 238 20.41 -13.72 3.77
C VAL A 238 19.94 -15.09 3.27
N SER A 239 19.26 -15.13 2.13
CA SER A 239 18.81 -16.40 1.54
C SER A 239 19.95 -17.31 1.18
N LYS A 240 21.01 -16.75 0.61
CA LYS A 240 22.21 -17.52 0.21
C LYS A 240 22.97 -18.06 1.44
N PHE A 241 23.17 -17.23 2.44
CA PHE A 241 24.07 -17.58 3.58
C PHE A 241 23.33 -18.19 4.78
N VAL A 242 22.14 -17.66 5.14
CA VAL A 242 21.37 -18.12 6.30
C VAL A 242 20.47 -19.28 5.93
N TYR A 243 19.63 -19.11 4.90
CA TYR A 243 18.74 -20.20 4.44
C TYR A 243 19.44 -21.23 3.58
N ARG A 244 20.67 -20.94 3.15
CA ARG A 244 21.50 -21.84 2.31
C ARG A 244 20.75 -22.32 1.07
N ILE A 245 20.03 -21.40 0.43
CA ILE A 245 19.36 -21.68 -0.84
C ILE A 245 20.41 -21.86 -1.94
N LYS A 246 20.27 -22.94 -2.69
CA LYS A 246 21.14 -23.24 -3.84
C LYS A 246 20.29 -23.15 -5.10
N PRO A 247 20.47 -22.10 -5.93
CA PRO A 247 19.76 -22.01 -7.20
C PRO A 247 20.29 -23.09 -8.16
N PRO A 248 19.42 -23.70 -8.98
CA PRO A 248 19.83 -24.61 -10.03
C PRO A 248 20.48 -23.83 -11.19
N GLU A 249 21.13 -24.56 -12.09
CA GLU A 249 21.50 -24.01 -13.39
C GLU A 249 20.24 -23.77 -14.22
N ILE A 250 20.13 -22.56 -14.80
CA ILE A 250 18.95 -22.13 -15.55
C ILE A 250 19.40 -21.65 -16.92
N ASN A 251 18.86 -22.25 -17.97
CA ASN A 251 18.99 -21.77 -19.32
C ASN A 251 17.78 -20.90 -19.69
N LEU A 252 18.05 -19.67 -20.10
CA LEU A 252 17.03 -18.70 -20.51
C LEU A 252 16.82 -18.65 -22.03
N ASP A 253 17.66 -19.34 -22.83
CA ASP A 253 17.58 -19.26 -24.28
C ASP A 253 16.28 -19.85 -24.84
N SER A 254 15.66 -20.75 -24.08
CA SER A 254 14.37 -21.36 -24.42
C SER A 254 13.15 -20.48 -24.12
N LEU A 255 13.33 -19.40 -23.37
CA LEU A 255 12.25 -18.45 -23.11
C LEU A 255 12.00 -17.57 -24.34
N LYS A 256 10.75 -17.45 -24.72
CA LYS A 256 10.35 -16.52 -25.78
C LYS A 256 10.72 -15.09 -25.38
N LYS A 257 11.56 -14.44 -26.19
CA LYS A 257 11.82 -13.01 -26.01
C LYS A 257 10.53 -12.22 -26.27
N PRO A 258 10.31 -11.10 -25.54
CA PRO A 258 9.14 -10.28 -25.78
C PRO A 258 9.14 -9.74 -27.22
N GLU A 259 7.99 -9.80 -27.85
CA GLU A 259 7.78 -9.22 -29.17
C GLU A 259 7.96 -7.69 -29.15
N PRO A 260 8.21 -7.05 -30.28
CA PRO A 260 8.23 -5.58 -30.35
C PRO A 260 6.93 -4.97 -29.82
N LEU A 261 7.06 -3.82 -29.15
CA LEU A 261 5.89 -3.08 -28.63
C LEU A 261 4.87 -2.76 -29.73
N THR A 262 3.62 -3.08 -29.47
CA THR A 262 2.50 -2.63 -30.31
C THR A 262 2.35 -1.11 -30.25
N SER A 263 1.67 -0.51 -31.19
CA SER A 263 1.41 0.94 -31.18
C SER A 263 0.68 1.38 -29.92
N TYR A 264 -0.26 0.58 -29.43
CA TYR A 264 -0.98 0.86 -28.19
C TYR A 264 -0.08 0.80 -26.95
N GLN A 265 0.81 -0.20 -26.87
CA GLN A 265 1.80 -0.29 -25.79
C GLN A 265 2.80 0.86 -25.81
N LYS A 266 3.22 1.32 -27.00
CA LYS A 266 4.08 2.51 -27.13
C LYS A 266 3.40 3.76 -26.61
N ILE A 267 2.15 3.99 -26.98
CA ILE A 267 1.35 5.12 -26.48
C ILE A 267 1.23 5.02 -24.95
N THR A 268 0.87 3.86 -24.41
CA THR A 268 0.75 3.65 -22.96
C THR A 268 2.05 3.92 -22.24
N LEU A 269 3.17 3.40 -22.74
CA LEU A 269 4.50 3.64 -22.15
C LEU A 269 4.87 5.13 -22.17
N THR A 270 4.64 5.82 -23.31
CA THR A 270 4.93 7.25 -23.43
C THR A 270 4.12 8.06 -22.44
N VAL A 271 2.84 7.78 -22.31
CA VAL A 271 1.92 8.48 -21.42
C VAL A 271 2.27 8.29 -19.96
N LEU A 272 2.53 7.05 -19.53
CA LEU A 272 2.97 6.77 -18.17
C LEU A 272 4.33 7.41 -17.87
N SER A 273 5.25 7.39 -18.85
CA SER A 273 6.53 8.08 -18.72
C SER A 273 6.36 9.58 -18.55
N LEU A 274 5.49 10.22 -19.36
CA LEU A 274 5.20 11.65 -19.23
C LEU A 274 4.58 11.99 -17.88
N PHE A 275 3.69 11.14 -17.36
CA PHE A 275 3.10 11.32 -16.03
C PHE A 275 4.17 11.30 -14.94
N ILE A 276 4.99 10.24 -14.90
CA ILE A 276 6.04 10.10 -13.89
C ILE A 276 7.10 11.20 -14.03
N VAL A 277 7.56 11.47 -15.26
CA VAL A 277 8.53 12.53 -15.52
C VAL A 277 7.98 13.91 -15.13
N GLY A 278 6.71 14.18 -15.42
CA GLY A 278 6.05 15.42 -14.99
C GLY A 278 6.07 15.60 -13.47
N LEU A 279 5.76 14.53 -12.71
CA LEU A 279 5.83 14.57 -11.24
C LEU A 279 7.26 14.73 -10.70
N VAL A 280 8.23 14.09 -11.34
CA VAL A 280 9.65 14.25 -10.98
C VAL A 280 10.12 15.68 -11.27
N LEU A 281 9.81 16.22 -12.44
CA LEU A 281 10.19 17.58 -12.81
C LEU A 281 9.58 18.62 -11.85
N ALA A 282 8.31 18.43 -11.46
CA ALA A 282 7.66 19.29 -10.47
C ALA A 282 8.39 19.34 -9.12
N GLY A 283 9.08 18.26 -8.73
CA GLY A 283 9.78 18.20 -7.44
C GLY A 283 11.31 18.45 -7.51
N VAL A 284 11.90 18.57 -8.71
CA VAL A 284 13.36 18.75 -8.88
C VAL A 284 13.73 20.11 -9.45
N LEU A 285 12.87 20.64 -10.33
CA LEU A 285 13.15 21.93 -10.97
C LEU A 285 12.93 23.10 -9.99
N PRO A 286 13.62 24.22 -10.16
CA PRO A 286 13.42 25.42 -9.34
C PRO A 286 11.96 25.90 -9.36
N ASP A 287 11.42 26.29 -8.22
CA ASP A 287 10.02 26.68 -8.05
C ASP A 287 9.59 27.89 -8.90
N ASN A 288 10.53 28.76 -9.26
CA ASN A 288 10.30 29.96 -10.04
C ASN A 288 10.23 29.70 -11.57
N TRP A 289 10.46 28.48 -12.03
CA TRP A 289 10.36 28.14 -13.45
C TRP A 289 8.89 28.00 -13.84
N MET A 290 8.56 28.56 -15.02
CA MET A 290 7.18 28.51 -15.55
C MET A 290 6.65 27.06 -15.67
N LEU A 291 7.53 26.12 -16.02
CA LEU A 291 7.17 24.70 -16.10
C LEU A 291 6.83 24.13 -14.71
N THR A 292 7.62 24.44 -13.70
CA THR A 292 7.40 23.98 -12.32
C THR A 292 6.11 24.56 -11.77
N ILE A 293 5.88 25.86 -11.98
CA ILE A 293 4.63 26.54 -11.60
C ILE A 293 3.43 25.87 -12.26
N ALA A 294 3.50 25.58 -13.56
CA ALA A 294 2.42 24.91 -14.28
C ALA A 294 2.17 23.47 -13.78
N LEU A 295 3.24 22.69 -13.55
CA LEU A 295 3.12 21.31 -13.06
C LEU A 295 2.57 21.28 -11.61
N ASN A 296 3.01 22.18 -10.75
CA ASN A 296 2.51 22.29 -9.37
C ASN A 296 1.03 22.75 -9.35
N ALA A 297 0.64 23.66 -10.23
CA ALA A 297 -0.75 24.07 -10.38
C ALA A 297 -1.67 22.91 -10.83
N LEU A 298 -1.18 22.03 -11.72
CA LEU A 298 -1.91 20.82 -12.12
C LEU A 298 -2.02 19.82 -10.97
N SER A 299 -1.00 19.69 -10.14
CA SER A 299 -0.88 18.64 -9.13
C SER A 299 -0.95 17.22 -9.73
N VAL A 300 -0.89 16.19 -8.90
CA VAL A 300 -1.00 14.77 -9.35
C VAL A 300 -2.32 14.52 -10.08
N LYS A 301 -3.43 15.00 -9.52
CA LYS A 301 -4.79 14.78 -10.06
C LYS A 301 -5.04 15.50 -11.36
N GLY A 302 -4.61 16.75 -11.48
CA GLY A 302 -4.78 17.55 -12.70
C GLY A 302 -3.90 17.04 -13.84
N LEU A 303 -2.65 16.65 -13.55
CA LEU A 303 -1.76 16.04 -14.53
C LEU A 303 -2.34 14.71 -15.04
N ALA A 304 -2.84 13.85 -14.13
CA ALA A 304 -3.49 12.60 -14.51
C ALA A 304 -4.75 12.85 -15.36
N ALA A 305 -5.59 13.80 -14.97
CA ALA A 305 -6.80 14.18 -15.74
C ALA A 305 -6.45 14.70 -17.14
N LEU A 306 -5.44 15.56 -17.25
CA LEU A 306 -4.97 16.07 -18.54
C LEU A 306 -4.49 14.94 -19.45
N ILE A 307 -3.71 14.03 -18.92
CA ILE A 307 -3.20 12.88 -19.65
C ILE A 307 -4.34 11.95 -20.09
N ILE A 308 -5.33 11.68 -19.24
CA ILE A 308 -6.52 10.90 -19.59
C ILE A 308 -7.29 11.60 -20.72
N ALA A 309 -7.46 12.92 -20.64
CA ALA A 309 -8.14 13.68 -21.70
C ALA A 309 -7.41 13.56 -23.05
N VAL A 310 -6.08 13.69 -23.06
CA VAL A 310 -5.26 13.49 -24.27
C VAL A 310 -5.38 12.06 -24.80
N LEU A 311 -5.39 11.07 -23.92
CA LEU A 311 -5.57 9.67 -24.33
C LEU A 311 -6.93 9.40 -24.94
N ILE A 312 -8.00 9.93 -24.37
CA ILE A 312 -9.34 9.80 -24.93
C ILE A 312 -9.36 10.42 -26.34
N LEU A 313 -8.74 11.58 -26.49
CA LEU A 313 -8.63 12.25 -27.79
C LEU A 313 -7.87 11.39 -28.81
N LEU A 314 -6.73 10.84 -28.44
CA LEU A 314 -5.89 10.00 -29.31
C LEU A 314 -6.52 8.63 -29.61
N ASN A 315 -7.28 8.05 -28.68
CA ASN A 315 -7.90 6.74 -28.83
C ASN A 315 -9.34 6.79 -29.34
N PHE A 316 -9.89 7.96 -29.57
CA PHE A 316 -11.23 8.12 -30.14
C PHE A 316 -11.39 7.37 -31.49
N ALA A 317 -10.34 7.38 -32.30
CA ALA A 317 -10.28 6.62 -33.56
C ALA A 317 -10.25 5.08 -33.37
N GLN A 318 -9.95 4.58 -32.17
CA GLN A 318 -9.90 3.15 -31.84
C GLN A 318 -11.16 2.67 -31.08
N GLY A 319 -12.17 3.54 -30.92
CA GLY A 319 -13.45 3.22 -30.30
C GLY A 319 -13.40 2.99 -28.78
N ARG A 320 -12.34 3.42 -28.08
CA ARG A 320 -12.23 3.33 -26.63
C ARG A 320 -12.86 4.56 -25.97
N SER A 321 -13.62 4.32 -24.90
CA SER A 321 -14.30 5.36 -24.12
C SER A 321 -13.63 5.57 -22.76
N PHE A 322 -13.98 6.66 -22.08
CA PHE A 322 -13.59 6.90 -20.68
C PHE A 322 -13.99 5.74 -19.77
N ASN A 323 -15.18 5.15 -20.00
CA ASN A 323 -15.64 3.99 -19.22
C ASN A 323 -14.69 2.79 -19.33
N ASP A 324 -14.03 2.60 -20.49
CA ASP A 324 -13.08 1.49 -20.66
C ASP A 324 -11.85 1.67 -19.78
N TYR A 325 -11.39 2.90 -19.56
CA TYR A 325 -10.30 3.22 -18.64
C TYR A 325 -10.70 3.08 -17.19
N MET A 326 -11.95 3.44 -16.85
CA MET A 326 -12.47 3.38 -15.48
C MET A 326 -12.93 1.99 -15.04
N LYS A 327 -12.97 0.99 -15.93
CA LYS A 327 -13.34 -0.41 -15.56
C LYS A 327 -12.43 -1.00 -14.49
N SER A 328 -11.17 -0.60 -14.46
CA SER A 328 -10.21 -1.04 -13.45
C SER A 328 -10.33 -0.27 -12.12
N ALA A 329 -11.16 0.77 -12.06
CA ALA A 329 -11.35 1.55 -10.84
C ALA A 329 -12.01 0.69 -9.76
N ASN A 330 -11.37 0.60 -8.61
CA ASN A 330 -11.92 -0.11 -7.46
C ASN A 330 -12.81 0.84 -6.64
N TRP A 331 -14.10 0.87 -6.96
CA TRP A 331 -15.09 1.71 -6.29
C TRP A 331 -15.21 1.42 -4.79
N GLU A 332 -14.99 0.18 -4.37
CA GLU A 332 -14.97 -0.18 -2.95
C GLU A 332 -13.90 0.60 -2.19
N ILE A 333 -12.69 0.69 -2.76
CA ILE A 333 -11.58 1.44 -2.18
C ILE A 333 -11.91 2.94 -2.08
N LEU A 334 -12.58 3.51 -3.09
CA LEU A 334 -12.96 4.92 -3.06
C LEU A 334 -13.93 5.23 -1.92
N VAL A 335 -14.90 4.33 -1.68
CA VAL A 335 -15.85 4.46 -0.55
C VAL A 335 -15.13 4.30 0.80
N VAL A 336 -14.25 3.32 0.92
CA VAL A 336 -13.43 3.12 2.12
C VAL A 336 -12.60 4.38 2.40
N MET A 337 -12.00 4.95 1.35
CA MET A 337 -11.19 6.17 1.46
C MET A 337 -12.01 7.37 1.91
N ALA A 338 -13.23 7.52 1.40
CA ALA A 338 -14.13 8.58 1.84
C ALA A 338 -14.42 8.49 3.35
N LEU A 339 -14.72 7.28 3.87
CA LEU A 339 -14.88 7.09 5.31
C LEU A 339 -13.58 7.36 6.08
N ILE A 340 -12.44 6.86 5.62
CA ILE A 340 -11.14 7.06 6.29
C ILE A 340 -10.81 8.54 6.43
N THR A 341 -11.14 9.37 5.46
CA THR A 341 -10.93 10.82 5.54
C THR A 341 -11.65 11.41 6.75
N ILE A 342 -12.94 11.08 6.93
CA ILE A 342 -13.72 11.59 8.07
C ILE A 342 -13.24 10.97 9.39
N LEU A 343 -12.92 9.68 9.39
CA LEU A 343 -12.33 9.00 10.55
C LEU A 343 -11.05 9.71 11.01
N SER A 344 -10.12 9.97 10.10
CA SER A 344 -8.85 10.63 10.42
C SER A 344 -9.06 12.03 10.99
N ASN A 345 -9.94 12.82 10.37
CA ASN A 345 -10.28 14.14 10.87
C ASN A 345 -10.86 14.05 12.29
N SER A 346 -11.85 13.19 12.51
CA SER A 346 -12.49 13.07 13.83
C SER A 346 -11.59 12.51 14.93
N LEU A 347 -10.65 11.60 14.58
CA LEU A 347 -9.69 11.07 15.54
C LEU A 347 -8.68 12.13 16.00
N SER A 348 -8.35 13.07 15.13
CA SER A 348 -7.36 14.12 15.37
C SER A 348 -7.94 15.41 15.94
N ASP A 349 -9.25 15.60 15.81
CA ASP A 349 -9.94 16.80 16.24
C ASP A 349 -9.98 16.88 17.77
N GLU A 350 -9.52 18.01 18.31
CA GLU A 350 -9.49 18.28 19.77
C GLU A 350 -10.88 18.18 20.39
N THR A 351 -11.94 18.50 19.65
CA THR A 351 -13.32 18.47 20.13
C THR A 351 -13.81 17.07 20.47
N THR A 352 -13.18 16.02 19.90
CA THR A 352 -13.50 14.62 20.19
C THR A 352 -12.76 14.07 21.41
N GLY A 353 -11.57 14.58 21.71
CA GLY A 353 -10.70 14.14 22.80
C GLY A 353 -10.12 12.72 22.63
N ILE A 354 -10.32 12.09 21.46
CA ILE A 354 -9.90 10.69 21.22
C ILE A 354 -8.38 10.60 21.23
N LEU A 355 -7.70 11.46 20.46
CA LEU A 355 -6.25 11.43 20.33
C LEU A 355 -5.56 11.68 21.68
N ALA A 356 -6.06 12.64 22.48
CA ALA A 356 -5.55 12.92 23.81
C ALA A 356 -5.65 11.69 24.73
N THR A 357 -6.78 10.98 24.70
CA THR A 357 -6.99 9.77 25.50
C THR A 357 -6.08 8.62 25.05
N VAL A 358 -5.97 8.37 23.74
CA VAL A 358 -5.08 7.33 23.20
C VAL A 358 -3.62 7.63 23.56
N THR A 359 -3.21 8.90 23.44
CA THR A 359 -1.86 9.34 23.83
C THR A 359 -1.62 9.06 25.31
N SER A 360 -2.56 9.42 26.21
CA SER A 360 -2.41 9.19 27.64
C SER A 360 -2.31 7.71 28.03
N ILE A 361 -3.04 6.83 27.35
CA ILE A 361 -2.99 5.37 27.55
C ILE A 361 -1.62 4.81 27.11
N LEU A 362 -1.04 5.32 26.04
CA LEU A 362 0.22 4.87 25.48
C LEU A 362 1.46 5.55 26.10
N ASP A 363 1.23 6.64 26.83
CA ASP A 363 2.30 7.39 27.49
C ASP A 363 3.26 6.50 28.31
N PRO A 364 2.80 5.56 29.15
CA PRO A 364 3.71 4.67 29.90
C PRO A 364 4.59 3.77 29.02
N VAL A 365 4.16 3.53 27.78
CA VAL A 365 4.93 2.69 26.82
C VAL A 365 6.06 3.48 26.18
N PHE A 366 5.83 4.75 25.86
CA PHE A 366 6.72 5.57 25.04
C PHE A 366 7.44 6.65 25.82
N SER A 367 6.77 7.36 26.75
CA SER A 367 7.35 8.48 27.49
C SER A 367 8.41 8.01 28.49
N GLY A 368 9.39 8.87 28.72
CA GLY A 368 10.53 8.57 29.60
C GLY A 368 11.52 7.55 29.06
N LYS A 369 11.30 7.04 27.82
CA LYS A 369 12.24 6.18 27.12
C LYS A 369 13.22 7.04 26.31
N GLY A 370 14.47 6.56 26.19
CA GLY A 370 15.41 7.20 25.26
C GLY A 370 14.95 7.04 23.80
N MET A 371 15.35 7.99 22.94
CA MET A 371 14.98 8.04 21.51
C MET A 371 15.14 6.68 20.80
N ILE A 372 16.24 5.97 21.05
CA ILE A 372 16.51 4.67 20.42
C ILE A 372 15.45 3.64 20.80
N VAL A 373 15.05 3.57 22.07
CA VAL A 373 14.01 2.63 22.54
C VAL A 373 12.67 2.98 21.93
N PHE A 374 12.32 4.28 21.87
CA PHE A 374 11.11 4.75 21.20
C PHE A 374 11.08 4.31 19.73
N LEU A 375 12.15 4.56 18.97
CA LEU A 375 12.24 4.19 17.54
C LEU A 375 12.13 2.67 17.34
N ILE A 376 12.73 1.87 18.20
CA ILE A 376 12.59 0.41 18.16
C ILE A 376 11.14 -0.01 18.40
N LEU A 377 10.49 0.51 19.44
CA LEU A 377 9.13 0.13 19.78
C LEU A 377 8.13 0.57 18.72
N ILE A 378 8.22 1.83 18.27
CA ILE A 378 7.26 2.40 17.29
C ILE A 378 7.40 1.77 15.90
N THR A 379 8.52 1.16 15.58
CA THR A 379 8.74 0.43 14.32
C THR A 379 8.44 -1.06 14.44
N LEU A 380 8.78 -1.70 15.56
CA LEU A 380 8.65 -3.14 15.73
C LEU A 380 7.21 -3.58 16.07
N ILE A 381 6.53 -2.84 16.95
CA ILE A 381 5.16 -3.17 17.37
C ILE A 381 4.19 -3.19 16.19
N PRO A 382 4.10 -2.13 15.35
CA PRO A 382 3.22 -2.14 14.18
C PRO A 382 3.58 -3.23 13.19
N LEU A 383 4.87 -3.50 12.97
CA LEU A 383 5.31 -4.58 12.07
C LEU A 383 4.83 -5.96 12.53
N ILE A 384 4.86 -6.25 13.83
CA ILE A 384 4.34 -7.51 14.37
C ILE A 384 2.84 -7.57 14.21
N ILE A 385 2.13 -6.52 14.59
CA ILE A 385 0.67 -6.46 14.59
C ILE A 385 0.12 -6.54 13.16
N THR A 386 0.75 -5.89 12.18
CA THR A 386 0.29 -5.87 10.78
C THR A 386 0.33 -7.26 10.12
N ASN A 387 1.18 -8.15 10.58
CA ASN A 387 1.20 -9.52 10.08
C ASN A 387 0.03 -10.38 10.59
N VAL A 388 -0.65 -9.96 11.67
CA VAL A 388 -1.82 -10.64 12.22
C VAL A 388 -3.12 -9.92 11.85
N LEU A 389 -3.11 -8.58 11.91
CA LEU A 389 -4.23 -7.71 11.57
C LEU A 389 -4.04 -7.13 10.16
N ASN A 390 -5.12 -6.52 9.64
CA ASN A 390 -5.05 -5.82 8.37
C ASN A 390 -4.07 -4.64 8.42
N ASN A 391 -3.18 -4.57 7.44
CA ASN A 391 -2.12 -3.58 7.33
C ASN A 391 -2.61 -2.12 7.33
N LEU A 392 -3.74 -1.83 6.66
CA LEU A 392 -4.30 -0.48 6.63
C LEU A 392 -4.80 -0.05 8.00
N VAL A 393 -5.46 -0.96 8.72
CA VAL A 393 -5.95 -0.70 10.09
C VAL A 393 -4.79 -0.36 11.03
N VAL A 394 -3.72 -1.14 10.97
CA VAL A 394 -2.53 -0.90 11.81
C VAL A 394 -1.90 0.45 11.48
N GLY A 395 -1.74 0.77 10.20
CA GLY A 395 -1.17 2.05 9.78
C GLY A 395 -2.02 3.23 10.23
N MET A 396 -3.34 3.16 10.10
CA MET A 396 -4.26 4.23 10.52
C MET A 396 -4.22 4.49 12.04
N ILE A 397 -3.94 3.47 12.84
CA ILE A 397 -3.81 3.63 14.30
C ILE A 397 -2.43 4.19 14.66
N PHE A 398 -1.37 3.59 14.12
CA PHE A 398 -0.02 3.91 14.57
C PHE A 398 0.56 5.20 13.98
N ILE A 399 0.12 5.66 12.81
CA ILE A 399 0.62 6.91 12.20
C ILE A 399 0.23 8.14 13.05
N PRO A 400 -1.03 8.37 13.43
CA PRO A 400 -1.37 9.49 14.32
C PRO A 400 -0.68 9.42 15.69
N ILE A 401 -0.56 8.22 16.25
CA ILE A 401 0.13 7.99 17.53
C ILE A 401 1.61 8.37 17.41
N SER A 402 2.27 7.89 16.36
CA SER A 402 3.69 8.15 16.12
C SER A 402 3.98 9.64 15.92
N TYR A 403 3.08 10.36 15.25
CA TYR A 403 3.18 11.80 15.08
C TYR A 403 3.28 12.53 16.42
N ASN A 404 2.36 12.26 17.34
CA ASN A 404 2.35 12.93 18.64
C ASN A 404 3.61 12.66 19.46
N PHE A 405 4.04 11.41 19.54
CA PHE A 405 5.26 11.08 20.29
C PHE A 405 6.53 11.58 19.60
N ALA A 406 6.58 11.61 18.26
CA ALA A 406 7.68 12.20 17.51
C ALA A 406 7.86 13.67 17.84
N VAL A 407 6.77 14.44 17.79
CA VAL A 407 6.77 15.88 18.14
C VAL A 407 7.21 16.09 19.58
N GLN A 408 6.68 15.31 20.54
CA GLN A 408 7.08 15.40 21.95
C GLN A 408 8.56 15.10 22.19
N MET A 409 9.14 14.20 21.40
CA MET A 409 10.54 13.80 21.50
C MET A 409 11.49 14.64 20.63
N GLY A 410 10.97 15.63 19.89
CA GLY A 410 11.77 16.45 18.97
C GLY A 410 12.30 15.67 17.76
N PHE A 411 11.62 14.62 17.33
CA PHE A 411 11.94 13.82 16.15
C PHE A 411 11.04 14.23 14.98
N ASP A 412 11.57 14.23 13.74
CA ASP A 412 10.79 14.59 12.58
C ASP A 412 9.66 13.55 12.31
N PRO A 413 8.39 13.93 12.44
CA PRO A 413 7.29 13.01 12.22
C PRO A 413 7.15 12.56 10.76
N THR A 414 7.67 13.32 9.78
CA THR A 414 7.66 12.95 8.36
C THR A 414 8.50 11.71 8.11
N VAL A 415 9.66 11.61 8.77
CA VAL A 415 10.52 10.42 8.72
C VAL A 415 9.78 9.21 9.26
N LEU A 416 9.11 9.34 10.42
CA LEU A 416 8.33 8.22 10.98
C LEU A 416 7.13 7.86 10.10
N PHE A 417 6.50 8.82 9.44
CA PHE A 417 5.42 8.55 8.50
C PHE A 417 5.87 7.62 7.38
N VAL A 418 6.95 7.96 6.66
CA VAL A 418 7.42 7.10 5.55
C VAL A 418 7.91 5.74 6.03
N VAL A 419 8.56 5.67 7.18
CA VAL A 419 8.98 4.44 7.85
C VAL A 419 7.76 3.56 8.18
N LEU A 420 6.71 4.12 8.77
CA LEU A 420 5.52 3.38 9.15
C LEU A 420 4.68 2.98 7.93
N VAL A 421 4.57 3.81 6.90
CA VAL A 421 3.93 3.42 5.63
C VAL A 421 4.55 2.14 5.11
N GLN A 422 5.88 2.04 5.08
CA GLN A 422 6.56 0.86 4.57
C GLN A 422 6.42 -0.33 5.53
N LEU A 423 6.67 -0.16 6.83
CA LEU A 423 6.65 -1.24 7.80
C LEU A 423 5.26 -1.83 8.03
N THR A 424 4.22 -0.99 8.15
CA THR A 424 2.86 -1.47 8.36
C THR A 424 2.31 -2.20 7.13
N SER A 425 2.81 -1.92 5.96
CA SER A 425 2.41 -2.62 4.74
C SER A 425 3.15 -3.95 4.53
N ILE A 426 4.33 -4.15 5.16
CA ILE A 426 5.11 -5.41 5.05
C ILE A 426 4.48 -6.50 5.91
N ALA A 427 3.51 -7.23 5.35
CA ALA A 427 2.75 -8.26 6.03
C ALA A 427 2.71 -9.61 5.26
N PRO A 428 3.85 -10.19 4.82
CA PRO A 428 3.86 -11.45 4.07
C PRO A 428 3.77 -12.70 4.96
N SER A 429 3.85 -12.57 6.30
CA SER A 429 4.04 -13.72 7.20
C SER A 429 2.76 -14.51 7.44
N MET A 430 1.58 -13.88 7.42
CA MET A 430 0.30 -14.56 7.64
C MET A 430 -0.74 -14.16 6.60
N PRO A 431 -1.65 -15.06 6.23
CA PRO A 431 -2.65 -14.78 5.19
C PRO A 431 -3.66 -13.70 5.59
N SER A 432 -3.78 -13.38 6.88
CA SER A 432 -4.63 -12.32 7.42
C SER A 432 -4.05 -10.92 7.25
N GLY A 433 -2.73 -10.78 7.11
CA GLY A 433 -2.05 -9.48 7.08
C GLY A 433 -2.40 -8.65 5.85
N CYS A 434 -2.34 -9.24 4.67
CA CYS A 434 -2.65 -8.55 3.42
C CYS A 434 -3.09 -9.50 2.30
N ALA A 435 -3.72 -8.95 1.24
CA ALA A 435 -4.17 -9.75 0.10
C ALA A 435 -3.05 -10.53 -0.61
N PRO A 436 -1.85 -9.96 -0.85
CA PRO A 436 -0.73 -10.73 -1.41
C PRO A 436 -0.31 -11.93 -0.55
N ALA A 437 -0.31 -11.78 0.78
CA ALA A 437 -0.01 -12.90 1.66
C ALA A 437 -1.07 -14.01 1.55
N ALA A 438 -2.36 -13.65 1.49
CA ALA A 438 -3.42 -14.64 1.26
C ALA A 438 -3.24 -15.39 -0.07
N MET A 439 -2.82 -14.69 -1.15
CA MET A 439 -2.48 -15.31 -2.43
C MET A 439 -1.31 -16.29 -2.29
N LEU A 440 -0.26 -15.94 -1.53
CA LEU A 440 0.88 -16.81 -1.27
C LEU A 440 0.46 -18.11 -0.60
N TYR A 441 -0.36 -18.01 0.45
CA TYR A 441 -0.86 -19.17 1.19
C TYR A 441 -1.86 -20.01 0.39
N GLY A 442 -2.54 -19.42 -0.60
CA GLY A 442 -3.39 -20.13 -1.56
C GLY A 442 -2.62 -20.94 -2.60
N ASN A 443 -1.32 -20.68 -2.79
CA ASN A 443 -0.48 -21.32 -3.80
C ASN A 443 0.14 -22.64 -3.29
N THR A 444 -0.70 -23.52 -2.76
CA THR A 444 -0.30 -24.76 -2.05
C THR A 444 0.43 -25.77 -2.92
N GLU A 445 0.33 -25.66 -4.22
CA GLU A 445 1.07 -26.52 -5.18
C GLU A 445 2.59 -26.25 -5.17
N TRP A 446 2.98 -25.00 -4.84
CA TRP A 446 4.36 -24.53 -4.97
C TRP A 446 5.03 -24.21 -3.63
N ILE A 447 4.27 -23.96 -2.60
CA ILE A 447 4.78 -23.59 -1.30
C ILE A 447 3.88 -24.11 -0.17
N THR A 448 4.48 -24.62 0.88
CA THR A 448 3.74 -25.00 2.08
C THR A 448 3.51 -23.79 3.00
N GLY A 449 2.43 -23.81 3.80
CA GLY A 449 2.17 -22.73 4.77
C GLY A 449 3.32 -22.50 5.76
N ARG A 450 4.06 -23.56 6.13
CA ARG A 450 5.25 -23.45 7.01
C ARG A 450 6.40 -22.72 6.31
N GLU A 451 6.62 -22.96 5.03
CA GLU A 451 7.63 -22.25 4.24
C GLU A 451 7.22 -20.80 4.01
N ALA A 452 5.96 -20.53 3.70
CA ALA A 452 5.42 -19.18 3.54
C ALA A 452 5.63 -18.36 4.82
N LEU A 453 5.29 -18.92 6.00
CA LEU A 453 5.55 -18.28 7.30
C LEU A 453 7.05 -18.04 7.51
N LYS A 454 7.88 -19.04 7.28
CA LYS A 454 9.35 -18.97 7.47
C LYS A 454 9.99 -17.87 6.65
N TYR A 455 9.65 -17.79 5.34
CA TYR A 455 10.20 -16.77 4.45
C TYR A 455 9.56 -15.40 4.70
N GLY A 456 8.27 -15.36 5.02
CA GLY A 456 7.57 -14.13 5.39
C GLY A 456 8.17 -13.47 6.63
N VAL A 457 8.35 -14.22 7.73
CA VAL A 457 8.99 -13.71 8.97
C VAL A 457 10.42 -13.26 8.69
N GLY A 458 11.20 -14.06 7.95
CA GLY A 458 12.56 -13.68 7.60
C GLY A 458 12.63 -12.39 6.79
N PHE A 459 11.70 -12.19 5.86
CA PHE A 459 11.61 -10.96 5.08
C PHE A 459 11.23 -9.76 5.96
N CYS A 460 10.28 -9.92 6.89
CA CYS A 460 9.92 -8.89 7.87
C CYS A 460 11.13 -8.47 8.72
N VAL A 461 11.92 -9.42 9.22
CA VAL A 461 13.12 -9.13 10.02
C VAL A 461 14.16 -8.36 9.20
N VAL A 462 14.45 -8.81 7.97
CA VAL A 462 15.40 -8.11 7.08
C VAL A 462 14.92 -6.69 6.78
N SER A 463 13.63 -6.54 6.47
CA SER A 463 13.04 -5.24 6.18
C SER A 463 13.11 -4.30 7.39
N TRP A 464 12.77 -4.80 8.58
CA TRP A 464 12.85 -4.01 9.81
C TRP A 464 14.27 -3.54 10.11
N VAL A 465 15.26 -4.42 9.97
CA VAL A 465 16.69 -4.08 10.17
C VAL A 465 17.13 -2.99 9.19
N VAL A 466 16.82 -3.13 7.90
CA VAL A 466 17.18 -2.13 6.87
C VAL A 466 16.48 -0.81 7.13
N ILE A 467 15.18 -0.83 7.38
CA ILE A 467 14.39 0.41 7.55
C ILE A 467 14.82 1.13 8.83
N THR A 468 15.05 0.40 9.92
CA THR A 468 15.43 1.01 11.20
C THR A 468 16.88 1.52 11.17
N LEU A 469 17.83 0.75 10.66
CA LEU A 469 19.25 1.10 10.72
C LEU A 469 19.73 1.97 9.54
N ILE A 470 19.07 1.89 8.40
CA ILE A 470 19.47 2.64 7.19
C ILE A 470 18.36 3.62 6.80
N GLY A 471 17.10 3.18 6.79
CA GLY A 471 15.96 3.98 6.34
C GLY A 471 15.72 5.21 7.22
N ILE A 472 15.75 5.07 8.56
CA ILE A 472 15.58 6.20 9.48
C ILE A 472 16.69 7.24 9.29
N PRO A 473 18.00 6.89 9.39
CA PRO A 473 19.06 7.87 9.15
C PRO A 473 19.01 8.49 7.74
N PHE A 474 18.66 7.72 6.73
CA PHE A 474 18.51 8.24 5.38
C PHE A 474 17.32 9.20 5.27
N GLY A 475 16.20 8.90 5.95
CA GLY A 475 15.05 9.79 6.03
C GLY A 475 15.38 11.13 6.70
N MET A 476 16.14 11.10 7.80
CA MET A 476 16.59 12.33 8.51
C MET A 476 17.47 13.25 7.64
N VAL A 477 18.08 12.75 6.56
CA VAL A 477 18.85 13.54 5.61
C VAL A 477 18.00 14.03 4.43
N LEU A 478 16.94 13.28 4.11
CA LEU A 478 16.15 13.49 2.90
C LEU A 478 14.93 14.39 3.13
N PHE A 479 14.33 14.32 4.32
CA PHE A 479 13.17 15.09 4.75
C PHE A 479 13.56 16.19 5.75
#